data_f020d86f24e14146cdfc2135abf24731
#
_entry.id   f020d86f24e14146cdfc2135abf24731
#
_cell.length_a   1.000
_cell.length_b   1.000
_cell.length_c   1.000
_cell.angle_alpha   90.00
_cell.angle_beta   90.00
_cell.angle_gamma   90.00
#
_symmetry.space_group_name_H-M   'P 1'
#
loop_
_entity.id
_entity.type
_entity.pdbx_description
1 polymer ?
#
loop_
_entity_poly.entity_id
_entity_poly.type
_entity_poly.pdbx_seq_one_letter_code
_entity_poly.pdbx_strand_id
1 'polypeptide(L)'
;MTAVWNNFSNGVDNLERYADVMTALGATTASSSSEIAKGLEKFASVTKTIGLSYDYAASALATVTAQTRQSADSVGTAFKTLFSRLESLNLGETLDDATTLNKYSEALLKVGVNVMDVNGNLKNMDIILDELGGRWDSLNKAQ
;
A
#
# COMPACT_ATOMS: atom_id res chain seq x y z
N MET A 1 0.25 11.44 15.63
CA MET A 1 1.03 11.88 14.45
C MET A 1 2.47 11.37 14.45
N THR A 2 3.20 11.44 15.56
CA THR A 2 4.62 11.02 15.64
C THR A 2 4.86 9.55 15.22
N ALA A 3 3.93 8.64 15.48
CA ALA A 3 4.07 7.24 15.12
C ALA A 3 4.04 6.97 13.60
N VAL A 4 3.34 7.80 12.84
CA VAL A 4 3.27 7.68 11.38
C VAL A 4 4.62 8.08 10.76
N TRP A 5 5.20 9.17 11.22
CA TRP A 5 6.45 9.73 10.69
C TRP A 5 7.64 8.77 10.79
N ASN A 6 7.74 8.06 11.90
CA ASN A 6 8.84 7.12 12.16
C ASN A 6 8.83 5.89 11.24
N ASN A 7 7.71 5.59 10.61
CA ASN A 7 7.57 4.44 9.72
C ASN A 7 7.83 4.77 8.25
N PHE A 8 7.67 6.04 7.86
CA PHE A 8 8.09 6.50 6.53
C PHE A 8 9.52 7.04 6.66
N SER A 9 10.46 6.28 6.15
CA SER A 9 11.89 6.55 6.25
C SER A 9 12.24 7.94 5.74
N ASN A 10 12.78 8.77 6.50
CA ASN A 10 13.65 9.91 6.32
C ASN A 10 13.47 10.97 7.42
N GLY A 11 12.96 10.57 8.57
CA GLY A 11 13.05 11.37 9.79
C GLY A 11 12.30 12.69 9.75
N VAL A 12 12.72 13.55 10.65
CA VAL A 12 12.13 14.88 10.94
C VAL A 12 12.27 15.85 9.76
N ASP A 13 13.19 15.60 8.83
CA ASP A 13 13.54 16.51 7.73
C ASP A 13 12.44 16.68 6.67
N ASN A 14 11.44 15.81 6.68
CA ASN A 14 10.30 15.89 5.75
C ASN A 14 8.95 16.18 6.43
N LEU A 15 8.98 16.68 7.67
CA LEU A 15 7.75 16.90 8.45
C LEU A 15 6.83 17.94 7.78
N GLU A 16 7.41 19.00 7.24
CA GLU A 16 6.69 20.05 6.49
C GLU A 16 5.99 19.45 5.28
N ARG A 17 6.73 18.69 4.46
CA ARG A 17 6.18 18.03 3.29
C ARG A 17 5.01 17.11 3.62
N TYR A 18 5.12 16.35 4.70
CA TYR A 18 4.06 15.47 5.16
C TYR A 18 2.81 16.26 5.59
N ALA A 19 3.00 17.38 6.26
CA ALA A 19 1.91 18.27 6.63
C ALA A 19 1.22 18.87 5.39
N ASP A 20 2.00 19.26 4.39
CA ASP A 20 1.50 19.80 3.13
C ASP A 20 0.68 18.77 2.36
N VAL A 21 1.17 17.54 2.23
CA VAL A 21 0.43 16.43 1.59
C VAL A 21 -0.89 16.18 2.31
N MET A 22 -0.88 16.13 3.64
CA MET A 22 -2.11 15.92 4.43
C MET A 22 -3.10 17.06 4.28
N THR A 23 -2.60 18.29 4.22
CA THR A 23 -3.43 19.48 4.01
C THR A 23 -4.04 19.48 2.61
N ALA A 24 -3.25 19.20 1.60
CA ALA A 24 -3.71 19.11 0.21
C ALA A 24 -4.77 18.00 0.03
N LEU A 25 -4.54 16.82 0.60
CA LEU A 25 -5.50 15.72 0.54
C LEU A 25 -6.79 16.04 1.30
N GLY A 26 -6.70 16.66 2.47
CA GLY A 26 -7.87 17.10 3.23
C GLY A 26 -8.68 18.17 2.52
N ALA A 27 -8.03 19.03 1.69
CA ALA A 27 -8.70 20.05 0.91
C ALA A 27 -9.34 19.52 -0.40
N THR A 28 -8.80 18.43 -0.94
CA THR A 28 -9.21 17.89 -2.25
C THR A 28 -10.07 16.64 -2.17
N THR A 29 -10.21 16.05 -0.98
CA THR A 29 -11.01 14.84 -0.76
C THR A 29 -12.11 15.08 0.26
N ALA A 30 -13.06 14.14 0.35
CA ALA A 30 -14.14 14.21 1.33
C ALA A 30 -13.69 13.90 2.78
N SER A 31 -12.42 13.55 2.99
CA SER A 31 -11.86 13.19 4.30
C SER A 31 -11.03 14.33 4.85
N SER A 32 -11.17 14.62 6.15
CA SER A 32 -10.29 15.58 6.80
C SER A 32 -8.85 15.07 6.93
N SER A 33 -7.89 15.98 7.02
CA SER A 33 -6.47 15.64 7.27
C SER A 33 -6.30 14.76 8.51
N SER A 34 -7.11 14.99 9.53
CA SER A 34 -7.12 14.21 10.79
C SER A 34 -7.59 12.77 10.58
N GLU A 35 -8.61 12.55 9.75
CA GLU A 35 -9.11 11.21 9.41
C GLU A 35 -8.11 10.44 8.56
N ILE A 36 -7.50 11.10 7.57
CA ILE A 36 -6.44 10.50 6.76
C ILE A 36 -5.25 10.10 7.64
N ALA A 37 -4.83 10.96 8.58
CA ALA A 37 -3.76 10.64 9.53
C ALA A 37 -4.06 9.41 10.38
N LYS A 38 -5.28 9.28 10.91
CA LYS A 38 -5.71 8.10 11.68
C LYS A 38 -5.72 6.83 10.83
N GLY A 39 -6.19 6.91 9.58
CA GLY A 39 -6.15 5.79 8.67
C GLY A 39 -4.72 5.33 8.36
N LEU A 40 -3.80 6.27 8.12
CA LEU A 40 -2.38 5.98 7.91
C LEU A 40 -1.74 5.29 9.11
N GLU A 41 -2.07 5.67 10.34
CA GLU A 41 -1.56 5.02 11.56
C GLU A 41 -1.83 3.51 11.59
N LYS A 42 -2.93 3.04 10.98
CA LYS A 42 -3.31 1.63 10.96
C LYS A 42 -2.32 0.76 10.21
N PHE A 43 -1.74 1.25 9.13
CA PHE A 43 -0.86 0.46 8.26
C PHE A 43 0.55 1.02 8.06
N ALA A 44 0.87 2.16 8.69
CA ALA A 44 2.21 2.78 8.60
C ALA A 44 3.34 1.80 8.96
N SER A 45 3.12 0.89 9.91
CA SER A 45 4.13 -0.09 10.32
C SER A 45 4.56 -1.06 9.22
N VAL A 46 3.68 -1.36 8.28
CA VAL A 46 3.98 -2.30 7.18
C VAL A 46 4.51 -1.60 5.93
N THR A 47 4.37 -0.28 5.81
CA THR A 47 4.76 0.46 4.60
C THR A 47 6.25 0.41 4.32
N LYS A 48 7.06 0.42 5.38
CA LYS A 48 8.53 0.37 5.26
C LYS A 48 9.00 -0.95 4.66
N THR A 49 8.42 -2.06 5.08
CA THR A 49 8.82 -3.41 4.65
C THR A 49 8.43 -3.67 3.20
N ILE A 50 7.30 -3.12 2.77
CA ILE A 50 6.78 -3.30 1.39
C ILE A 50 7.23 -2.21 0.41
N GLY A 51 8.07 -1.26 0.87
CA GLY A 51 8.60 -0.18 0.02
C GLY A 51 7.53 0.82 -0.45
N LEU A 52 6.52 1.12 0.39
CA LEU A 52 5.46 2.07 0.05
C LEU A 52 5.84 3.48 0.53
N SER A 53 5.85 4.45 -0.39
CA SER A 53 6.12 5.84 -0.03
C SER A 53 4.95 6.46 0.74
N TYR A 54 5.24 7.50 1.53
CA TYR A 54 4.21 8.26 2.26
C TYR A 54 3.18 8.86 1.31
N ASP A 55 3.64 9.51 0.24
CA ASP A 55 2.77 10.18 -0.73
C ASP A 55 1.80 9.18 -1.37
N TYR A 56 2.31 8.00 -1.76
CA TYR A 56 1.49 6.94 -2.32
C TYR A 56 0.47 6.41 -1.31
N ALA A 57 0.92 6.10 -0.09
CA ALA A 57 0.08 5.57 0.97
C ALA A 57 -1.06 6.54 1.34
N ALA A 58 -0.74 7.83 1.48
CA ALA A 58 -1.72 8.86 1.80
C ALA A 58 -2.73 9.08 0.66
N SER A 59 -2.24 9.15 -0.58
CA SER A 59 -3.08 9.32 -1.77
C SER A 59 -3.99 8.12 -2.01
N ALA A 60 -3.47 6.90 -1.88
CA ALA A 60 -4.26 5.68 -2.00
C ALA A 60 -5.36 5.60 -0.93
N LEU A 61 -5.03 5.90 0.33
CA LEU A 61 -5.99 5.94 1.42
C LEU A 61 -7.10 6.96 1.15
N ALA A 62 -6.74 8.18 0.77
CA ALA A 62 -7.68 9.25 0.48
C ALA A 62 -8.59 8.89 -0.70
N THR A 63 -8.02 8.33 -1.77
CA THR A 63 -8.76 7.92 -2.97
C THR A 63 -9.77 6.81 -2.65
N VAL A 64 -9.34 5.75 -1.99
CA VAL A 64 -10.23 4.63 -1.64
C VAL A 64 -11.31 5.08 -0.66
N THR A 65 -10.98 5.90 0.32
CA THR A 65 -11.95 6.48 1.26
C THR A 65 -13.02 7.29 0.50
N ALA A 66 -12.61 8.15 -0.43
CA ALA A 66 -13.52 8.95 -1.24
C ALA A 66 -14.43 8.09 -2.14
N GLN A 67 -13.87 7.10 -2.81
CA GLN A 67 -14.60 6.22 -3.74
C GLN A 67 -15.56 5.26 -3.04
N THR A 68 -15.16 4.70 -1.92
CA THR A 68 -15.95 3.69 -1.19
C THR A 68 -16.91 4.33 -0.19
N ARG A 69 -16.72 5.59 0.16
CA ARG A 69 -17.43 6.29 1.24
C ARG A 69 -17.30 5.60 2.61
N GLN A 70 -16.25 4.81 2.77
CA GLN A 70 -15.87 4.20 4.05
C GLN A 70 -15.03 5.17 4.87
N SER A 71 -14.98 4.98 6.19
CA SER A 71 -14.10 5.78 7.03
C SER A 71 -12.62 5.48 6.72
N ALA A 72 -11.75 6.48 6.84
CA ALA A 72 -10.30 6.28 6.67
C ALA A 72 -9.72 5.24 7.65
N ASP A 73 -10.31 5.08 8.83
CA ASP A 73 -9.96 4.04 9.81
C ASP A 73 -10.25 2.63 9.27
N SER A 74 -11.43 2.42 8.68
CA SER A 74 -11.81 1.14 8.06
C SER A 74 -10.93 0.80 6.87
N VAL A 75 -10.71 1.77 5.98
CA VAL A 75 -9.85 1.61 4.80
C VAL A 75 -8.39 1.34 5.22
N GLY A 76 -7.90 2.07 6.22
CA GLY A 76 -6.55 1.86 6.77
C GLY A 76 -6.37 0.46 7.37
N THR A 77 -7.40 -0.07 8.05
CA THR A 77 -7.40 -1.45 8.57
C THR A 77 -7.39 -2.48 7.43
N ALA A 78 -8.17 -2.24 6.38
CA ALA A 78 -8.16 -3.09 5.19
C ALA A 78 -6.79 -3.08 4.50
N PHE A 79 -6.15 -1.92 4.35
CA PHE A 79 -4.79 -1.79 3.82
C PHE A 79 -3.77 -2.52 4.68
N LYS A 80 -3.86 -2.40 6.02
CA LYS A 80 -2.99 -3.18 6.91
C LYS A 80 -3.09 -4.68 6.63
N THR A 81 -4.30 -5.21 6.53
CA THR A 81 -4.53 -6.63 6.26
C THR A 81 -3.98 -7.04 4.90
N LEU A 82 -4.23 -6.24 3.86
CA LEU A 82 -3.76 -6.48 2.51
C LEU A 82 -2.22 -6.47 2.47
N PHE A 83 -1.61 -5.43 3.00
CA PHE A 83 -0.16 -5.26 2.94
C PHE A 83 0.59 -6.27 3.82
N SER A 84 0.05 -6.63 5.00
CA SER A 84 0.64 -7.69 5.82
C SER A 84 0.60 -9.06 5.13
N ARG A 85 -0.42 -9.34 4.33
CA ARG A 85 -0.46 -10.58 3.51
C ARG A 85 0.53 -10.54 2.36
N LEU A 86 0.77 -9.37 1.80
CA LEU A 86 1.77 -9.18 0.74
C LEU A 86 3.20 -9.14 1.30
N GLU A 87 3.38 -8.63 2.54
CA GLU A 87 4.65 -8.69 3.25
C GLU A 87 5.13 -10.13 3.48
N SER A 88 4.21 -11.06 3.71
CA SER A 88 4.55 -12.49 3.84
C SER A 88 5.23 -13.08 2.60
N LEU A 89 5.13 -12.41 1.44
CA LEU A 89 5.89 -12.74 0.24
C LEU A 89 7.37 -12.36 0.36
N ASN A 90 7.69 -11.37 1.20
CA ASN A 90 9.02 -10.77 1.30
C ASN A 90 9.92 -11.47 2.33
N LEU A 91 9.34 -12.20 3.27
CA LEU A 91 10.08 -12.75 4.41
C LEU A 91 10.88 -14.01 4.08
N GLY A 92 10.97 -14.40 2.78
CA GLY A 92 11.83 -15.53 2.41
C GLY A 92 11.61 -16.74 3.32
N GLU A 93 10.41 -16.94 3.84
CA GLU A 93 10.02 -18.22 4.32
C GLU A 93 10.19 -19.11 3.10
N THR A 94 11.34 -19.77 3.04
CA THR A 94 11.48 -21.01 2.34
C THR A 94 10.41 -21.91 2.90
N LEU A 95 9.21 -21.75 2.36
CA LEU A 95 8.23 -22.80 2.47
C LEU A 95 8.96 -24.01 1.96
N ASP A 96 9.06 -25.06 2.79
CA ASP A 96 9.74 -26.33 2.49
C ASP A 96 9.22 -27.03 1.23
N ASP A 97 8.43 -26.35 0.46
CA ASP A 97 7.92 -26.74 -0.82
C ASP A 97 8.11 -25.59 -1.81
N ALA A 98 9.15 -25.71 -2.64
CA ALA A 98 9.49 -24.78 -3.73
C ALA A 98 8.35 -24.58 -4.77
N THR A 99 7.15 -25.06 -4.49
CA THR A 99 5.97 -25.05 -5.33
C THR A 99 4.85 -24.12 -4.87
N THR A 100 4.99 -23.48 -3.70
CA THR A 100 3.92 -22.56 -3.29
C THR A 100 4.38 -21.12 -3.39
N LEU A 101 4.51 -20.62 -4.61
CA LEU A 101 4.21 -19.22 -4.85
C LEU A 101 2.92 -18.94 -4.07
N ASN A 102 3.01 -18.04 -3.10
CA ASN A 102 1.86 -17.65 -2.31
C ASN A 102 0.69 -17.42 -3.30
N LYS A 103 -0.48 -17.95 -3.01
CA LYS A 103 -1.69 -17.86 -3.85
C LYS A 103 -1.99 -16.45 -4.38
N TYR A 104 -1.47 -15.43 -3.70
CA TYR A 104 -1.60 -14.03 -4.13
C TYR A 104 -0.63 -13.68 -5.26
N SER A 105 0.64 -14.14 -5.20
CA SER A 105 1.58 -13.94 -6.30
C SER A 105 1.18 -14.74 -7.53
N GLU A 106 0.62 -15.94 -7.37
CA GLU A 106 0.04 -16.70 -8.48
C GLU A 106 -1.16 -15.99 -9.10
N ALA A 107 -2.03 -15.42 -8.27
CA ALA A 107 -3.18 -14.65 -8.77
C ALA A 107 -2.72 -13.40 -9.56
N LEU A 108 -1.74 -12.67 -9.05
CA LEU A 108 -1.16 -11.50 -9.73
C LEU A 108 -0.46 -11.92 -11.04
N LEU A 109 0.27 -13.03 -11.04
CA LEU A 109 0.92 -13.55 -12.25
C LEU A 109 -0.10 -13.95 -13.33
N LYS A 110 -1.24 -14.54 -12.96
CA LYS A 110 -2.33 -14.89 -13.89
C LYS A 110 -2.91 -13.67 -14.61
N VAL A 111 -2.89 -12.51 -13.97
CA VAL A 111 -3.29 -11.23 -14.59
C VAL A 111 -2.11 -10.48 -15.19
N GLY A 112 -0.94 -11.11 -15.25
CA GLY A 112 0.26 -10.59 -15.91
C GLY A 112 1.08 -9.61 -15.06
N VAL A 113 0.83 -9.54 -13.74
CA VAL A 113 1.62 -8.75 -12.80
C VAL A 113 2.63 -9.66 -12.11
N ASN A 114 3.93 -9.46 -12.40
CA ASN A 114 5.00 -10.18 -11.74
C ASN A 114 5.44 -9.42 -10.49
N VAL A 115 5.37 -10.08 -9.34
CA VAL A 115 5.76 -9.48 -8.06
C VAL A 115 7.27 -9.42 -7.84
N MET A 116 8.05 -10.18 -8.62
CA MET A 116 9.51 -10.20 -8.56
C MET A 116 10.14 -9.35 -9.64
N ASP A 117 11.29 -8.76 -9.33
CA ASP A 117 12.15 -8.11 -10.31
C ASP A 117 13.04 -9.12 -11.05
N VAL A 118 13.87 -8.63 -11.97
CA VAL A 118 14.80 -9.46 -12.78
C VAL A 118 15.91 -10.12 -11.93
N ASN A 119 16.14 -9.66 -10.71
CA ASN A 119 17.14 -10.18 -9.79
C ASN A 119 16.54 -11.17 -8.77
N GLY A 120 15.22 -11.41 -8.83
CA GLY A 120 14.51 -12.28 -7.90
C GLY A 120 14.15 -11.62 -6.56
N ASN A 121 14.22 -10.27 -6.47
CA ASN A 121 13.75 -9.53 -5.31
C ASN A 121 12.29 -9.12 -5.48
N LEU A 122 11.57 -8.97 -4.37
CA LEU A 122 10.22 -8.44 -4.40
C LEU A 122 10.26 -6.98 -4.88
N LYS A 123 9.43 -6.65 -5.85
CA LYS A 123 9.23 -5.25 -6.28
C LYS A 123 8.59 -4.44 -5.15
N ASN A 124 8.86 -3.14 -5.13
CA ASN A 124 8.14 -2.23 -4.24
C ASN A 124 6.63 -2.29 -4.51
N MET A 125 5.84 -2.15 -3.46
CA MET A 125 4.39 -2.33 -3.54
C MET A 125 3.70 -1.31 -4.44
N ASP A 126 4.19 -0.07 -4.49
CA ASP A 126 3.69 0.96 -5.39
C ASP A 126 3.79 0.53 -6.87
N ILE A 127 4.92 -0.08 -7.26
CA ILE A 127 5.14 -0.61 -8.62
C ILE A 127 4.13 -1.74 -8.93
N ILE A 128 3.95 -2.67 -7.99
CA ILE A 128 3.01 -3.79 -8.18
C ILE A 128 1.57 -3.27 -8.33
N LEU A 129 1.18 -2.31 -7.53
CA LEU A 129 -0.16 -1.72 -7.57
C LEU A 129 -0.38 -0.89 -8.84
N ASP A 130 0.63 -0.17 -9.30
CA ASP A 130 0.57 0.59 -10.56
C ASP A 130 0.49 -0.34 -11.78
N GLU A 131 1.27 -1.44 -11.80
CA GLU A 131 1.17 -2.47 -12.84
C GLU A 131 -0.22 -3.12 -12.86
N LEU A 132 -0.80 -3.42 -11.70
CA LEU A 132 -2.14 -3.96 -11.58
C LEU A 132 -3.19 -2.95 -12.05
N GLY A 133 -3.07 -1.69 -11.62
CA GLY A 133 -3.94 -0.59 -12.04
C GLY A 133 -3.96 -0.39 -13.55
N GLY A 134 -2.78 -0.44 -14.19
CA GLY A 134 -2.66 -0.33 -15.64
C GLY A 134 -3.29 -1.48 -16.43
N ARG A 135 -3.54 -2.61 -15.79
CA ARG A 135 -4.20 -3.77 -16.40
C ARG A 135 -5.67 -3.90 -16.05
N TRP A 136 -6.14 -3.13 -15.09
CA TRP A 136 -7.48 -3.27 -14.49
C TRP A 136 -8.61 -3.33 -15.51
N ASP A 137 -8.59 -2.43 -16.48
CA ASP A 137 -9.63 -2.36 -17.52
C ASP A 137 -9.62 -3.54 -18.49
N SER A 138 -8.53 -4.31 -18.54
CA SER A 138 -8.40 -5.51 -19.37
C SER A 138 -8.84 -6.80 -18.67
N LEU A 139 -9.07 -6.74 -17.34
CA LEU A 139 -9.47 -7.89 -16.55
C LEU A 139 -10.95 -8.23 -16.76
N ASN A 140 -11.26 -9.52 -16.82
CA ASN A 140 -12.65 -9.98 -16.83
C ASN A 140 -13.17 -10.19 -15.39
N LYS A 141 -14.47 -10.42 -15.24
CA LYS A 141 -15.12 -10.57 -13.91
C LYS A 141 -14.57 -11.74 -13.06
N ALA A 142 -13.86 -12.69 -13.67
CA ALA A 142 -13.29 -13.85 -12.98
C ALA A 142 -11.83 -13.61 -12.54
N GLN A 143 -11.19 -12.60 -13.04
CA GLN A 143 -9.85 -12.15 -12.71
C GLN A 143 -9.88 -11.04 -11.66
#